data_79c7f5946553e5fed7f94b7787bb0e21
#
_entry.id   79c7f5946553e5fed7f94b7787bb0e21
#
_cell.length_a   1.000
_cell.length_b   1.000
_cell.length_c   1.000
_cell.angle_alpha   90.00
_cell.angle_beta   90.00
_cell.angle_gamma   90.00
#
_symmetry.space_group_name_H-M   'P 1'
#
loop_
_entity.id
_entity.type
_entity.pdbx_description
1 polymer ?
#
loop_
_entity_poly.entity_id
_entity_poly.type
_entity_poly.pdbx_seq_one_letter_code
_entity_poly.pdbx_strand_id
1 'polypeptide(L)'
;MCNTLIWACISSGSDNKSWRKSSLVNVVNGKVPACGMDWQNAYKVYATCMLTKYKHWVALMIDLVQCEIKVYDSMVSLIPDEILKEELTPLSITIPNLLNAINFYEEGVYTNDCSRDWWCPWPIQRVDVPQQGDCGMFVLKYIELLSTEIPLATCTSQNMPFFRLKLVAEIVRGDAYMP
;
A
#
# COMPACT_ATOMS: atom_id res chain seq x y z
N MET A 1 9.81 6.90 1.29
CA MET A 1 10.85 6.10 2.00
C MET A 1 10.29 4.91 2.78
N CYS A 2 9.01 4.87 3.13
CA CYS A 2 8.39 3.76 3.88
C CYS A 2 8.45 2.39 3.17
N ASN A 3 8.37 2.37 1.84
CA ASN A 3 8.34 1.15 1.05
C ASN A 3 9.64 0.35 1.03
N THR A 4 10.78 1.00 1.17
CA THR A 4 12.08 0.32 1.14
C THR A 4 12.25 -0.58 2.35
N LEU A 5 11.71 -0.20 3.51
CA LEU A 5 11.78 -1.00 4.74
C LEU A 5 10.86 -2.23 4.67
N ILE A 6 9.61 -2.06 4.21
CA ILE A 6 8.69 -3.20 4.07
C ILE A 6 9.25 -4.19 3.04
N TRP A 7 9.70 -3.69 1.90
CA TRP A 7 10.24 -4.53 0.82
C TRP A 7 11.57 -5.21 1.20
N ALA A 8 12.47 -4.53 1.88
CA ALA A 8 13.73 -5.10 2.34
C ALA A 8 13.52 -6.21 3.39
N CYS A 9 12.54 -6.06 4.29
CA CYS A 9 12.21 -7.09 5.28
C CYS A 9 11.52 -8.30 4.65
N ILE A 10 10.69 -8.11 3.62
CA ILE A 10 10.03 -9.18 2.89
C ILE A 10 11.02 -10.00 2.07
N SER A 11 11.99 -9.33 1.43
CA SER A 11 13.02 -10.00 0.59
C SER A 11 14.02 -10.84 1.41
N SER A 12 14.14 -10.62 2.72
CA SER A 12 15.08 -11.33 3.57
C SER A 12 14.62 -12.69 4.08
N GLY A 13 13.40 -13.16 3.70
CA GLY A 13 12.93 -14.52 3.94
C GLY A 13 13.02 -14.94 5.41
N SER A 14 12.49 -14.14 6.34
CA SER A 14 12.55 -14.49 7.76
C SER A 14 11.57 -15.60 8.11
N ASP A 15 12.11 -16.68 8.66
CA ASP A 15 11.35 -17.78 9.22
C ASP A 15 10.29 -17.32 10.23
N ASN A 16 9.15 -18.00 10.23
CA ASN A 16 7.91 -17.76 10.98
C ASN A 16 8.06 -17.47 12.50
N LYS A 17 9.22 -17.70 13.09
CA LYS A 17 9.46 -17.51 14.53
C LYS A 17 9.78 -16.08 14.98
N SER A 18 9.94 -15.15 14.06
CA SER A 18 10.48 -13.80 14.35
C SER A 18 9.52 -12.65 14.09
N TRP A 19 8.28 -12.85 13.59
CA TRP A 19 7.38 -11.76 13.22
C TRP A 19 7.12 -10.77 14.37
N ARG A 20 6.90 -11.26 15.60
CA ARG A 20 6.69 -10.39 16.79
C ARG A 20 7.89 -9.50 17.11
N LYS A 21 9.09 -9.88 16.69
CA LYS A 21 10.33 -9.10 16.86
C LYS A 21 10.72 -8.34 15.61
N SER A 22 9.93 -8.45 14.55
CA SER A 22 10.17 -7.77 13.29
C SER A 22 10.03 -6.24 13.45
N SER A 23 10.89 -5.50 12.77
CA SER A 23 10.73 -4.04 12.63
C SER A 23 9.39 -3.65 11.99
N LEU A 24 8.74 -4.56 11.25
CA LEU A 24 7.42 -4.36 10.66
C LEU A 24 6.31 -4.19 11.70
N VAL A 25 6.46 -4.78 12.90
CA VAL A 25 5.54 -4.53 14.02
C VAL A 25 5.52 -3.04 14.40
N ASN A 26 6.64 -2.36 14.31
CA ASN A 26 6.70 -0.93 14.56
C ASN A 26 5.96 -0.11 13.48
N VAL A 27 5.87 -0.62 12.26
CA VAL A 27 5.06 0.01 11.19
C VAL A 27 3.58 -0.15 11.48
N VAL A 28 3.13 -1.36 11.83
CA VAL A 28 1.73 -1.63 12.18
C VAL A 28 1.30 -0.84 13.41
N ASN A 29 2.17 -0.71 14.41
CA ASN A 29 1.90 0.07 15.63
C ASN A 29 2.13 1.59 15.43
N GLY A 30 2.30 2.07 14.22
CA GLY A 30 2.48 3.50 13.92
C GLY A 30 3.75 4.14 14.45
N LYS A 31 4.73 3.36 14.90
CA LYS A 31 6.00 3.87 15.45
C LYS A 31 7.01 4.24 14.37
N VAL A 32 6.85 3.71 13.19
CA VAL A 32 7.73 3.93 12.03
C VAL A 32 6.85 4.05 10.78
N PRO A 33 7.02 5.08 9.97
CA PRO A 33 7.85 6.29 10.18
C PRO A 33 7.37 7.12 11.37
N ALA A 34 8.11 8.18 11.72
CA ALA A 34 7.76 9.05 12.86
C ALA A 34 6.35 9.68 12.77
N CYS A 35 5.77 9.69 11.59
CA CYS A 35 4.40 10.14 11.28
C CYS A 35 3.43 8.96 11.08
N GLY A 36 3.85 7.74 11.40
CA GLY A 36 3.03 6.55 11.25
C GLY A 36 1.79 6.60 12.14
N MET A 37 0.69 6.04 11.66
CA MET A 37 -0.52 5.82 12.43
C MET A 37 -0.65 4.34 12.76
N ASP A 38 -1.17 4.05 13.95
CA ASP A 38 -1.50 2.68 14.35
C ASP A 38 -2.60 2.12 13.45
N TRP A 39 -2.39 0.90 12.94
CA TRP A 39 -3.35 0.23 12.07
C TRP A 39 -4.57 -0.30 12.83
N GLN A 40 -4.53 -0.37 14.16
CA GLN A 40 -5.55 -1.02 14.97
C GLN A 40 -6.95 -0.40 14.81
N ASN A 41 -7.03 0.86 14.39
CA ASN A 41 -8.28 1.56 14.08
C ASN A 41 -8.43 1.92 12.58
N ALA A 42 -7.58 1.37 11.73
CA ALA A 42 -7.62 1.64 10.30
C ALA A 42 -8.39 0.54 9.56
N TYR A 43 -9.33 0.89 8.71
CA TYR A 43 -10.00 -0.05 7.80
C TYR A 43 -9.15 -0.34 6.55
N LYS A 44 -8.37 0.64 6.12
CA LYS A 44 -7.56 0.59 4.91
C LYS A 44 -6.21 1.23 5.15
N VAL A 45 -5.17 0.64 4.61
CA VAL A 45 -3.81 1.19 4.63
C VAL A 45 -3.38 1.42 3.19
N TYR A 46 -2.91 2.64 2.91
CA TYR A 46 -2.41 3.02 1.60
C TYR A 46 -0.88 3.01 1.61
N ALA A 47 -0.30 2.48 0.55
CA ALA A 47 1.15 2.41 0.39
C ALA A 47 1.55 2.62 -1.07
N THR A 48 2.77 3.07 -1.28
CA THR A 48 3.39 3.06 -2.60
C THR A 48 4.29 1.84 -2.72
N CYS A 49 4.34 1.19 -3.87
CA CYS A 49 5.22 0.08 -4.13
C CYS A 49 6.00 0.31 -5.42
N MET A 50 7.33 0.18 -5.35
CA MET A 50 8.16 0.22 -6.53
C MET A 50 8.49 -1.21 -6.97
N LEU A 51 8.04 -1.57 -8.14
CA LEU A 51 8.39 -2.81 -8.83
C LEU A 51 9.78 -2.62 -9.45
N THR A 52 10.82 -2.99 -8.70
CA THR A 52 12.21 -2.61 -8.98
C THR A 52 12.69 -3.08 -10.35
N LYS A 53 12.31 -4.29 -10.76
CA LYS A 53 12.66 -4.89 -12.06
C LYS A 53 12.15 -4.03 -13.23
N TYR A 54 10.99 -3.40 -13.06
CA TYR A 54 10.33 -2.61 -14.10
C TYR A 54 10.52 -1.11 -13.90
N LYS A 55 11.16 -0.68 -12.80
CA LYS A 55 11.29 0.73 -12.39
C LYS A 55 9.95 1.46 -12.41
N HIS A 56 8.91 0.76 -11.98
CA HIS A 56 7.53 1.20 -12.05
C HIS A 56 6.89 1.30 -10.67
N TRP A 57 6.18 2.40 -10.41
CA TRP A 57 5.47 2.65 -9.16
C TRP A 57 4.00 2.29 -9.31
N VAL A 58 3.47 1.59 -8.32
CA VAL A 58 2.04 1.31 -8.16
C VAL A 58 1.57 1.76 -6.78
N ALA A 59 0.30 2.16 -6.67
CA ALA A 59 -0.31 2.38 -5.37
C ALA A 59 -0.98 1.09 -4.91
N LEU A 60 -0.88 0.83 -3.61
CA LEU A 60 -1.52 -0.30 -2.95
C LEU A 60 -2.56 0.22 -1.96
N MET A 61 -3.69 -0.44 -1.91
CA MET A 61 -4.65 -0.34 -0.83
C MET A 61 -4.76 -1.72 -0.17
N ILE A 62 -4.36 -1.79 1.08
CA ILE A 62 -4.45 -2.97 1.92
C ILE A 62 -5.75 -2.83 2.70
N ASP A 63 -6.76 -3.63 2.35
CA ASP A 63 -8.05 -3.64 3.04
C ASP A 63 -7.98 -4.63 4.21
N LEU A 64 -7.94 -4.08 5.42
CA LEU A 64 -7.80 -4.87 6.64
C LEU A 64 -9.11 -5.58 7.02
N VAL A 65 -10.25 -5.12 6.51
CA VAL A 65 -11.56 -5.72 6.76
C VAL A 65 -11.84 -6.85 5.79
N GLN A 66 -11.58 -6.61 4.48
CA GLN A 66 -11.82 -7.59 3.43
C GLN A 66 -10.66 -8.58 3.26
N CYS A 67 -9.53 -8.35 3.96
CA CYS A 67 -8.33 -9.18 3.85
C CYS A 67 -7.85 -9.31 2.40
N GLU A 68 -7.72 -8.21 1.69
CA GLU A 68 -7.30 -8.17 0.28
C GLU A 68 -6.35 -7.00 0.00
N ILE A 69 -5.59 -7.12 -1.09
CA ILE A 69 -4.67 -6.09 -1.57
C ILE A 69 -5.14 -5.64 -2.95
N LYS A 70 -5.53 -4.38 -3.06
CA LYS A 70 -5.86 -3.74 -4.34
C LYS A 70 -4.67 -2.97 -4.89
N VAL A 71 -4.40 -3.17 -6.18
CA VAL A 71 -3.28 -2.53 -6.89
C VAL A 71 -3.83 -1.53 -7.89
N TYR A 72 -3.42 -0.29 -7.76
CA TYR A 72 -3.77 0.81 -8.65
C TYR A 72 -2.55 1.12 -9.52
N ASP A 73 -2.63 0.71 -10.78
CA ASP A 73 -1.52 0.74 -11.73
C ASP A 73 -1.91 1.59 -12.95
N SER A 74 -1.20 2.70 -13.14
CA SER A 74 -1.43 3.62 -14.27
C SER A 74 -0.87 3.14 -15.60
N MET A 75 -0.14 2.00 -15.65
CA MET A 75 0.52 1.47 -16.84
C MET A 75 0.35 -0.04 -16.94
N VAL A 76 -0.89 -0.53 -17.01
CA VAL A 76 -1.19 -1.98 -17.00
C VAL A 76 -0.51 -2.74 -18.14
N SER A 77 -0.26 -2.09 -19.28
CA SER A 77 0.44 -2.71 -20.41
C SER A 77 1.93 -2.99 -20.16
N LEU A 78 2.51 -2.38 -19.10
CA LEU A 78 3.93 -2.54 -18.80
C LEU A 78 4.23 -3.91 -18.17
N ILE A 79 3.30 -4.40 -17.35
CA ILE A 79 3.50 -5.63 -16.56
C ILE A 79 2.23 -6.49 -16.66
N PRO A 80 2.31 -7.73 -17.17
CA PRO A 80 1.20 -8.68 -17.13
C PRO A 80 0.72 -8.97 -15.71
N ASP A 81 -0.57 -9.29 -15.57
CA ASP A 81 -1.20 -9.53 -14.25
C ASP A 81 -0.54 -10.65 -13.45
N GLU A 82 -0.15 -11.72 -14.13
CA GLU A 82 0.50 -12.88 -13.52
C GLU A 82 1.83 -12.47 -12.89
N ILE A 83 2.62 -11.68 -13.61
CA ILE A 83 3.92 -11.19 -13.14
C ILE A 83 3.74 -10.17 -12.00
N LEU A 84 2.76 -9.28 -12.11
CA LEU A 84 2.45 -8.35 -11.02
C LEU A 84 2.09 -9.10 -9.73
N LYS A 85 1.25 -10.12 -9.83
CA LYS A 85 0.86 -10.95 -8.69
C LYS A 85 2.05 -11.71 -8.11
N GLU A 86 2.93 -12.25 -8.95
CA GLU A 86 4.15 -12.92 -8.52
C GLU A 86 5.06 -11.96 -7.73
N GLU A 87 5.32 -10.77 -8.25
CA GLU A 87 6.13 -9.75 -7.60
C GLU A 87 5.54 -9.30 -6.24
N LEU A 88 4.22 -9.29 -6.09
CA LEU A 88 3.53 -8.89 -4.87
C LEU A 88 3.16 -10.06 -3.93
N THR A 89 3.38 -11.30 -4.34
CA THR A 89 3.12 -12.50 -3.51
C THR A 89 3.79 -12.43 -2.13
N PRO A 90 5.06 -11.99 -1.99
CA PRO A 90 5.67 -11.85 -0.68
C PRO A 90 4.87 -10.94 0.26
N LEU A 91 4.27 -9.87 -0.25
CA LEU A 91 3.44 -8.96 0.52
C LEU A 91 2.14 -9.63 0.98
N SER A 92 1.48 -10.37 0.09
CA SER A 92 0.23 -11.09 0.38
C SER A 92 0.38 -12.16 1.47
N ILE A 93 1.58 -12.69 1.63
CA ILE A 93 1.93 -13.67 2.68
C ILE A 93 2.36 -12.96 3.97
N THR A 94 3.17 -11.92 3.85
CA THR A 94 3.78 -11.23 4.99
C THR A 94 2.75 -10.50 5.84
N ILE A 95 1.81 -9.79 5.22
CA ILE A 95 0.81 -8.99 5.95
C ILE A 95 -0.03 -9.88 6.87
N PRO A 96 -0.74 -10.92 6.42
CA PRO A 96 -1.53 -11.77 7.31
C PRO A 96 -0.69 -12.43 8.41
N ASN A 97 0.50 -12.92 8.10
CA ASN A 97 1.38 -13.52 9.10
C ASN A 97 1.83 -12.53 10.17
N LEU A 98 2.13 -11.30 9.78
CA LEU A 98 2.49 -10.22 10.70
C LEU A 98 1.31 -9.86 11.62
N LEU A 99 0.13 -9.65 11.05
CA LEU A 99 -1.08 -9.32 11.80
C LEU A 99 -1.49 -10.45 12.76
N ASN A 100 -1.36 -11.71 12.33
CA ASN A 100 -1.56 -12.87 13.19
C ASN A 100 -0.57 -12.91 14.36
N ALA A 101 0.71 -12.69 14.08
CA ALA A 101 1.74 -12.75 15.11
C ALA A 101 1.55 -11.73 16.24
N ILE A 102 0.85 -10.63 16.00
CA ILE A 102 0.55 -9.58 16.99
C ILE A 102 -0.89 -9.67 17.52
N ASN A 103 -1.65 -10.70 17.19
CA ASN A 103 -3.05 -10.91 17.59
C ASN A 103 -3.97 -9.73 17.17
N PHE A 104 -3.70 -9.14 16.00
CA PHE A 104 -4.35 -7.91 15.53
C PHE A 104 -5.88 -7.99 15.54
N TYR A 105 -6.45 -9.11 15.09
CA TYR A 105 -7.90 -9.32 15.00
C TYR A 105 -8.56 -9.80 16.31
N GLU A 106 -7.77 -10.27 17.28
CA GLU A 106 -8.31 -10.73 18.57
C GLU A 106 -8.56 -9.57 19.53
N GLU A 107 -7.77 -8.50 19.42
CA GLU A 107 -7.83 -7.33 20.31
C GLU A 107 -8.58 -6.14 19.67
N GLY A 108 -8.93 -6.24 18.39
CA GLY A 108 -9.47 -5.13 17.60
C GLY A 108 -11.01 -5.10 17.49
N VAL A 109 -11.51 -3.96 17.01
CA VAL A 109 -12.92 -3.65 16.76
C VAL A 109 -13.51 -4.45 15.59
N TYR A 110 -12.69 -5.24 14.90
CA TYR A 110 -13.10 -6.00 13.72
C TYR A 110 -13.87 -7.25 14.12
N THR A 111 -15.20 -7.18 14.04
CA THR A 111 -16.01 -8.38 13.96
C THR A 111 -15.71 -9.06 12.63
N ASN A 112 -15.10 -10.24 12.70
CA ASN A 112 -14.74 -11.04 11.53
C ASN A 112 -15.97 -11.41 10.71
N ASP A 113 -16.35 -10.58 9.76
CA ASP A 113 -17.25 -10.96 8.66
C ASP A 113 -16.43 -11.53 7.48
N CYS A 114 -15.13 -11.68 7.69
CA CYS A 114 -14.25 -12.31 6.72
C CYS A 114 -14.50 -13.83 6.79
N SER A 115 -15.30 -14.33 5.87
CA SER A 115 -15.57 -15.77 5.66
C SER A 115 -14.32 -16.55 5.21
N ARG A 116 -13.16 -15.95 5.30
CA ARG A 116 -11.88 -16.44 4.84
C ARG A 116 -10.94 -16.62 6.03
N ASP A 117 -10.11 -17.64 5.98
CA ASP A 117 -8.99 -17.80 6.90
C ASP A 117 -8.03 -16.62 6.70
N TRP A 118 -8.16 -15.59 7.50
CA TRP A 118 -7.46 -14.30 7.37
C TRP A 118 -5.92 -14.40 7.46
N TRP A 119 -5.40 -15.53 7.97
CA TRP A 119 -3.97 -15.88 7.99
C TRP A 119 -3.45 -16.48 6.68
N CYS A 120 -4.34 -16.84 5.73
CA CYS A 120 -3.95 -17.27 4.41
C CYS A 120 -3.42 -16.11 3.57
N PRO A 121 -2.64 -16.36 2.50
CA PRO A 121 -2.21 -15.31 1.60
C PRO A 121 -3.40 -14.50 1.06
N TRP A 122 -3.33 -13.18 1.21
CA TRP A 122 -4.41 -12.30 0.78
C TRP A 122 -4.46 -12.18 -0.74
N PRO A 123 -5.65 -12.17 -1.34
CA PRO A 123 -5.78 -11.99 -2.78
C PRO A 123 -5.24 -10.63 -3.21
N ILE A 124 -4.60 -10.63 -4.36
CA ILE A 124 -4.10 -9.42 -5.03
C ILE A 124 -5.00 -9.17 -6.23
N GLN A 125 -5.61 -8.00 -6.28
CA GLN A 125 -6.48 -7.57 -7.36
C GLN A 125 -5.98 -6.27 -7.97
N ARG A 126 -5.70 -6.26 -9.27
CA ARG A 126 -5.48 -5.03 -10.02
C ARG A 126 -6.82 -4.36 -10.29
N VAL A 127 -6.93 -3.09 -9.96
CA VAL A 127 -8.14 -2.29 -10.15
C VAL A 127 -8.03 -1.52 -11.45
N ASP A 128 -9.15 -1.40 -12.17
CA ASP A 128 -9.21 -0.56 -13.36
C ASP A 128 -9.14 0.92 -12.97
N VAL A 129 -8.16 1.61 -13.53
CA VAL A 129 -7.86 3.03 -13.24
C VAL A 129 -7.46 3.76 -14.52
N PRO A 130 -7.54 5.10 -14.54
CA PRO A 130 -7.05 5.89 -15.66
C PRO A 130 -5.59 5.56 -15.99
N GLN A 131 -5.32 5.25 -17.28
CA GLN A 131 -4.02 4.77 -17.74
C GLN A 131 -3.17 5.91 -18.28
N GLN A 132 -1.93 6.05 -17.78
CA GLN A 132 -0.97 7.05 -18.24
C GLN A 132 0.47 6.77 -17.81
N GLY A 133 1.43 7.35 -18.55
CA GLY A 133 2.87 7.09 -18.44
C GLY A 133 3.64 7.81 -17.32
N ASP A 134 3.00 8.41 -16.32
CA ASP A 134 3.66 9.14 -15.23
C ASP A 134 3.39 8.46 -13.89
N CYS A 135 3.88 7.24 -13.73
CA CYS A 135 3.52 6.37 -12.62
C CYS A 135 3.73 7.00 -11.24
N GLY A 136 4.81 7.75 -11.02
CA GLY A 136 5.08 8.38 -9.73
C GLY A 136 4.03 9.39 -9.31
N MET A 137 3.61 10.29 -10.23
CA MET A 137 2.57 11.27 -9.93
C MET A 137 1.19 10.61 -9.78
N PHE A 138 0.90 9.61 -10.62
CA PHE A 138 -0.37 8.88 -10.51
C PHE A 138 -0.50 8.18 -9.18
N VAL A 139 0.56 7.53 -8.69
CA VAL A 139 0.57 6.85 -7.39
C VAL A 139 0.27 7.81 -6.25
N LEU A 140 0.90 8.99 -6.22
CA LEU A 140 0.63 10.00 -5.20
C LEU A 140 -0.82 10.48 -5.27
N LYS A 141 -1.33 10.75 -6.48
CA LYS A 141 -2.71 11.21 -6.66
C LYS A 141 -3.75 10.12 -6.37
N TYR A 142 -3.46 8.87 -6.70
CA TYR A 142 -4.36 7.77 -6.33
C TYR A 142 -4.50 7.67 -4.81
N ILE A 143 -3.40 7.72 -4.05
CA ILE A 143 -3.45 7.67 -2.59
C ILE A 143 -4.21 8.87 -2.03
N GLU A 144 -3.93 10.09 -2.51
CA GLU A 144 -4.64 11.31 -2.08
C GLU A 144 -6.15 11.19 -2.32
N LEU A 145 -6.58 10.81 -3.54
CA LEU A 145 -7.99 10.71 -3.89
C LEU A 145 -8.70 9.57 -3.17
N LEU A 146 -8.05 8.41 -3.06
CA LEU A 146 -8.61 7.25 -2.36
C LEU A 146 -8.75 7.48 -0.87
N SER A 147 -7.79 8.16 -0.23
CA SER A 147 -7.85 8.48 1.21
C SER A 147 -8.93 9.51 1.54
N THR A 148 -9.35 10.30 0.56
CA THR A 148 -10.43 11.30 0.68
C THR A 148 -11.74 10.85 0.06
N GLU A 149 -11.82 9.58 -0.40
CA GLU A 149 -12.99 8.99 -1.05
C GLU A 149 -13.44 9.73 -2.32
N ILE A 150 -12.51 10.43 -2.99
CA ILE A 150 -12.77 11.12 -4.25
C ILE A 150 -12.55 10.16 -5.43
N PRO A 151 -13.47 10.13 -6.42
CA PRO A 151 -13.33 9.25 -7.57
C PRO A 151 -12.05 9.50 -8.38
N LEU A 152 -11.37 8.44 -8.80
CA LEU A 152 -10.12 8.50 -9.57
C LEU A 152 -10.29 9.06 -11.00
N ALA A 153 -11.53 9.24 -11.47
CA ALA A 153 -11.79 9.76 -12.81
C ALA A 153 -11.17 11.14 -13.08
N THR A 154 -10.87 11.91 -12.03
CA THR A 154 -10.19 13.21 -12.14
C THR A 154 -8.69 13.09 -12.36
N CYS A 155 -8.11 11.90 -12.12
CA CYS A 155 -6.70 11.62 -12.25
C CYS A 155 -6.35 11.32 -13.72
N THR A 156 -6.35 12.33 -14.57
CA THR A 156 -6.06 12.23 -16.01
C THR A 156 -4.71 12.87 -16.35
N SER A 157 -4.14 12.48 -17.49
CA SER A 157 -2.90 13.09 -18.00
C SER A 157 -2.99 14.61 -18.19
N GLN A 158 -4.17 15.09 -18.56
CA GLN A 158 -4.39 16.52 -18.77
C GLN A 158 -4.24 17.31 -17.46
N ASN A 159 -4.57 16.71 -16.33
CA ASN A 159 -4.48 17.32 -15.01
C ASN A 159 -3.08 17.16 -14.36
N MET A 160 -2.21 16.29 -14.87
CA MET A 160 -0.90 16.04 -14.28
C MET A 160 0.02 17.28 -14.20
N PRO A 161 0.10 18.16 -15.21
CA PRO A 161 0.89 19.38 -15.09
C PRO A 161 0.43 20.28 -13.93
N PHE A 162 -0.88 20.40 -13.74
CA PHE A 162 -1.47 21.12 -12.60
C PHE A 162 -1.11 20.46 -11.27
N PHE A 163 -1.26 19.13 -11.16
CA PHE A 163 -0.94 18.41 -9.93
C PHE A 163 0.54 18.52 -9.56
N ARG A 164 1.44 18.49 -10.54
CA ARG A 164 2.87 18.72 -10.30
C ARG A 164 3.16 20.12 -9.77
N LEU A 165 2.56 21.16 -10.36
CA LEU A 165 2.73 22.54 -9.90
C LEU A 165 2.16 22.72 -8.48
N LYS A 166 0.99 22.14 -8.22
CA LYS A 166 0.38 22.14 -6.87
C LYS A 166 1.33 21.50 -5.86
N LEU A 167 1.85 20.30 -6.13
CA LEU A 167 2.77 19.60 -5.24
C LEU A 167 4.04 20.40 -4.97
N VAL A 168 4.64 21.00 -6.02
CA VAL A 168 5.82 21.87 -5.86
C VAL A 168 5.50 23.07 -4.98
N ALA A 169 4.35 23.71 -5.19
CA ALA A 169 3.93 24.86 -4.39
C ALA A 169 3.72 24.49 -2.91
N GLU A 170 3.11 23.33 -2.65
CA GLU A 170 2.90 22.81 -1.29
C GLU A 170 4.23 22.51 -0.60
N ILE A 171 5.18 21.85 -1.29
CA ILE A 171 6.52 21.58 -0.75
C ILE A 171 7.26 22.88 -0.43
N VAL A 172 7.25 23.86 -1.34
CA VAL A 172 7.95 25.14 -1.14
C VAL A 172 7.36 25.97 0.00
N ARG A 173 6.04 25.91 0.18
CA ARG A 173 5.36 26.58 1.29
C ARG A 173 5.52 25.88 2.65
N GLY A 174 5.99 24.64 2.65
CA GLY A 174 5.99 23.79 3.82
C GLY A 174 4.59 23.27 4.18
N ASP A 175 3.60 23.45 3.30
CA ASP A 175 2.23 22.96 3.47
C ASP A 175 2.12 21.47 3.10
N ALA A 176 3.08 20.94 2.34
CA ALA A 176 3.22 19.51 2.14
C ALA A 176 3.71 18.90 3.45
N TYR A 177 2.83 18.76 4.41
CA TYR A 177 3.06 17.87 5.51
C TYR A 177 3.27 16.49 4.91
N MET A 178 4.53 16.09 4.88
CA MET A 178 4.81 14.66 4.89
C MET A 178 4.56 14.24 6.35
N PRO A 179 3.46 13.56 6.59
CA PRO A 179 3.15 13.07 7.91
C PRO A 179 4.19 12.04 8.36
#